data_4b7607afea8ff54d5552f8b2b5982808
#
_entry.id   4b7607afea8ff54d5552f8b2b5982808
#
_cell.length_a   1.000
_cell.length_b   1.000
_cell.length_c   1.000
_cell.angle_alpha   90.00
_cell.angle_beta   90.00
_cell.angle_gamma   90.00
#
_symmetry.space_group_name_H-M   'P 1'
#
loop_
_entity.id
_entity.type
_entity.pdbx_description
1 polymer ?
#
loop_
_entity_poly.entity_id
_entity_poly.type
_entity_poly.pdbx_seq_one_letter_code
_entity_poly.pdbx_strand_id
1 'polypeptide(L)'
;ASSMDDVLDSLNAAGERLVMYKITSAPSAAGDLADLVIRQCEQIAKAVSLLEKHDHVLDYCVEINRLENEADRVARDALARLFEQEKDPIALIKLKELYEFLETASDKAEDVANVLESVVLKSA
;
A
#
# COMPACT_ATOMS: atom_id res chain seq x y z
N ALA A 1 6.11 -2.03 14.42
CA ALA A 1 6.24 -0.81 15.16
C ALA A 1 6.33 0.37 14.21
N SER A 2 7.52 0.93 13.97
CA SER A 2 7.65 2.10 13.10
C SER A 2 7.16 1.85 11.67
N SER A 3 7.40 0.66 11.12
CA SER A 3 6.97 0.34 9.75
C SER A 3 5.45 0.35 9.60
N MET A 4 4.73 -0.16 10.61
CA MET A 4 3.25 -0.15 10.56
C MET A 4 2.71 1.28 10.72
N ASP A 5 3.34 2.10 11.55
CA ASP A 5 2.99 3.51 11.67
C ASP A 5 3.18 4.21 10.32
N ASP A 6 4.24 3.87 9.58
CA ASP A 6 4.50 4.44 8.25
C ASP A 6 3.39 4.06 7.25
N VAL A 7 2.86 2.85 7.32
CA VAL A 7 1.71 2.45 6.49
C VAL A 7 0.50 3.33 6.78
N LEU A 8 0.19 3.49 8.08
CA LEU A 8 -0.96 4.29 8.51
C LEU A 8 -0.78 5.76 8.16
N ASP A 9 0.43 6.30 8.32
CA ASP A 9 0.74 7.69 7.96
C ASP A 9 0.52 7.92 6.46
N SER A 10 0.96 6.99 5.62
CA SER A 10 0.79 7.12 4.16
C SER A 10 -0.69 7.04 3.75
N LEU A 11 -1.46 6.15 4.37
CA LEU A 11 -2.91 6.06 4.13
C LEU A 11 -3.62 7.33 4.58
N ASN A 12 -3.24 7.85 5.74
CA ASN A 12 -3.81 9.08 6.26
C ASN A 12 -3.48 10.27 5.34
N ALA A 13 -2.26 10.34 4.84
CA ALA A 13 -1.85 11.37 3.89
C ALA A 13 -2.69 11.31 2.60
N ALA A 14 -2.97 10.11 2.09
CA ALA A 14 -3.84 9.94 0.93
C ALA A 14 -5.25 10.47 1.21
N GLY A 15 -5.80 10.12 2.38
CA GLY A 15 -7.13 10.61 2.80
C GLY A 15 -7.16 12.12 2.94
N GLU A 16 -6.13 12.73 3.52
CA GLU A 16 -6.01 14.18 3.64
C GLU A 16 -6.00 14.86 2.27
N ARG A 17 -5.33 14.26 1.28
CA ARG A 17 -5.28 14.80 -0.08
C ARG A 17 -6.66 14.78 -0.74
N LEU A 18 -7.45 13.73 -0.51
CA LEU A 18 -8.82 13.67 -1.02
C LEU A 18 -9.65 14.86 -0.53
N VAL A 19 -9.55 15.17 0.77
CA VAL A 19 -10.31 16.26 1.38
C VAL A 19 -9.73 17.61 0.98
N MET A 20 -8.43 17.79 1.17
CA MET A 20 -7.75 19.07 0.96
C MET A 20 -7.84 19.53 -0.50
N TYR A 21 -7.69 18.62 -1.44
CA TYR A 21 -7.73 18.93 -2.87
C TYR A 21 -9.13 18.86 -3.45
N LYS A 22 -10.14 18.58 -2.61
CA LYS A 22 -11.55 18.48 -3.02
C LYS A 22 -11.75 17.49 -4.17
N ILE A 23 -11.10 16.34 -4.05
CA ILE A 23 -11.26 15.26 -5.02
C ILE A 23 -12.59 14.57 -4.72
N THR A 24 -13.62 14.90 -5.50
CA THR A 24 -14.99 14.39 -5.29
C THR A 24 -15.23 13.06 -5.98
N SER A 25 -14.43 12.73 -7.00
CA SER A 25 -14.56 11.49 -7.74
C SER A 25 -13.15 10.94 -8.00
N ALA A 26 -12.74 9.99 -7.16
CA ALA A 26 -11.43 9.35 -7.32
C ALA A 26 -11.50 8.35 -8.48
N PRO A 27 -10.43 8.24 -9.29
CA PRO A 27 -10.36 7.23 -10.33
C PRO A 27 -10.43 5.81 -9.74
N SER A 28 -10.92 4.85 -10.51
CA SER A 28 -11.04 3.46 -10.07
C SER A 28 -9.70 2.88 -9.60
N ALA A 29 -8.59 3.29 -10.21
CA ALA A 29 -7.25 2.83 -9.81
C ALA A 29 -6.91 3.21 -8.37
N ALA A 30 -7.37 4.37 -7.88
CA ALA A 30 -7.17 4.76 -6.48
C ALA A 30 -7.89 3.80 -5.53
N GLY A 31 -9.12 3.42 -5.87
CA GLY A 31 -9.87 2.43 -5.10
C GLY A 31 -9.20 1.06 -5.12
N ASP A 32 -8.68 0.64 -6.27
CA ASP A 32 -7.97 -0.63 -6.41
C ASP A 32 -6.70 -0.64 -5.55
N LEU A 33 -5.94 0.45 -5.56
CA LEU A 33 -4.73 0.57 -4.73
C LEU A 33 -5.07 0.53 -3.25
N ALA A 34 -6.10 1.27 -2.83
CA ALA A 34 -6.52 1.28 -1.43
C ALA A 34 -6.95 -0.12 -0.99
N ASP A 35 -7.68 -0.85 -1.83
CA ASP A 35 -8.10 -2.21 -1.54
C ASP A 35 -6.90 -3.15 -1.36
N LEU A 36 -5.90 -3.04 -2.23
CA LEU A 36 -4.69 -3.86 -2.13
C LEU A 36 -3.93 -3.57 -0.84
N VAL A 37 -3.82 -2.31 -0.42
CA VAL A 37 -3.18 -1.96 0.85
C VAL A 37 -3.95 -2.54 2.03
N ILE A 38 -5.28 -2.44 2.01
CA ILE A 38 -6.13 -3.01 3.06
C ILE A 38 -5.90 -4.52 3.15
N ARG A 39 -5.85 -5.21 2.03
CA ARG A 39 -5.60 -6.65 1.99
C ARG A 39 -4.20 -6.99 2.51
N GLN A 40 -3.20 -6.17 2.23
CA GLN A 40 -1.87 -6.33 2.82
C GLN A 40 -1.93 -6.20 4.34
N CYS A 41 -2.65 -5.21 4.85
CA CYS A 41 -2.81 -5.01 6.30
C CYS A 41 -3.53 -6.20 6.96
N GLU A 42 -4.52 -6.78 6.30
CA GLU A 42 -5.20 -7.97 6.79
C GLU A 42 -4.24 -9.16 6.91
N GLN A 43 -3.36 -9.34 5.93
CA GLN A 43 -2.35 -10.38 5.96
C GLN A 43 -1.33 -10.14 7.06
N ILE A 44 -0.94 -8.89 7.29
CA ILE A 44 -0.05 -8.51 8.40
C ILE A 44 -0.68 -8.89 9.73
N ALA A 45 -1.95 -8.56 9.92
CA ALA A 45 -2.66 -8.87 11.17
C ALA A 45 -2.67 -10.38 11.44
N LYS A 46 -2.93 -11.18 10.41
CA LYS A 46 -2.90 -12.64 10.53
C LYS A 46 -1.51 -13.15 10.87
N ALA A 47 -0.48 -12.63 10.20
CA ALA A 47 0.90 -13.02 10.44
C ALA A 47 1.32 -12.71 11.88
N VAL A 48 0.98 -11.52 12.37
CA VAL A 48 1.32 -11.10 13.73
C VAL A 48 0.62 -11.98 14.76
N SER A 49 -0.64 -12.36 14.53
CA SER A 49 -1.39 -13.22 15.44
C SER A 49 -0.79 -14.62 15.57
N LEU A 50 -0.01 -15.08 14.59
CA LEU A 50 0.60 -16.40 14.55
C LEU A 50 2.11 -16.37 14.81
N LEU A 51 2.66 -15.18 15.09
CA LEU A 51 4.10 -14.97 15.18
C LEU A 51 4.76 -15.86 16.27
N GLU A 52 4.16 -15.98 17.44
CA GLU A 52 4.70 -16.78 18.53
C GLU A 52 4.78 -18.26 18.17
N LYS A 53 3.84 -18.76 17.39
CA LYS A 53 3.77 -20.16 16.98
C LYS A 53 4.63 -20.43 15.74
N HIS A 54 5.11 -19.39 15.08
CA HIS A 54 5.81 -19.45 13.79
C HIS A 54 5.01 -20.21 12.71
N ASP A 55 3.68 -20.28 12.88
CA ASP A 55 2.81 -21.08 12.05
C ASP A 55 2.34 -20.27 10.85
N HIS A 56 2.80 -20.65 9.66
CA HIS A 56 2.40 -20.05 8.38
C HIS A 56 2.75 -18.55 8.22
N VAL A 57 3.59 -17.98 9.10
CA VAL A 57 3.95 -16.55 9.01
C VAL A 57 4.59 -16.22 7.67
N LEU A 58 5.48 -17.09 7.19
CA LEU A 58 6.14 -16.87 5.89
C LEU A 58 5.15 -16.93 4.72
N ASP A 59 4.11 -17.74 4.82
CA ASP A 59 3.06 -17.80 3.79
C ASP A 59 2.33 -16.47 3.67
N TYR A 60 2.03 -15.83 4.80
CA TYR A 60 1.42 -14.50 4.80
C TYR A 60 2.37 -13.45 4.25
N CYS A 61 3.66 -13.55 4.56
CA CYS A 61 4.68 -12.64 4.00
C CYS A 61 4.75 -12.75 2.47
N VAL A 62 4.66 -13.96 1.93
CA VAL A 62 4.62 -14.18 0.48
C VAL A 62 3.41 -13.50 -0.14
N GLU A 63 2.25 -13.60 0.50
CA GLU A 63 1.03 -12.97 0.01
C GLU A 63 1.12 -11.44 0.07
N ILE A 64 1.71 -10.88 1.13
CA ILE A 64 1.93 -9.44 1.24
C ILE A 64 2.80 -8.95 0.08
N ASN A 65 3.86 -9.66 -0.24
CA ASN A 65 4.75 -9.33 -1.36
C ASN A 65 4.03 -9.43 -2.69
N ARG A 66 3.17 -10.43 -2.87
CA ARG A 66 2.38 -10.57 -4.10
C ARG A 66 1.44 -9.39 -4.28
N LEU A 67 0.78 -8.97 -3.20
CA LEU A 67 -0.13 -7.82 -3.22
C LEU A 67 0.64 -6.53 -3.51
N GLU A 68 1.85 -6.38 -2.97
CA GLU A 68 2.71 -5.22 -3.24
C GLU A 68 3.10 -5.17 -4.72
N ASN A 69 3.48 -6.30 -5.31
CA ASN A 69 3.81 -6.35 -6.73
C ASN A 69 2.62 -5.95 -7.60
N GLU A 70 1.42 -6.38 -7.23
CA GLU A 70 0.21 -5.99 -7.94
C GLU A 70 -0.10 -4.50 -7.77
N ALA A 71 0.07 -3.97 -6.56
CA ALA A 71 -0.11 -2.54 -6.31
C ALA A 71 0.88 -1.70 -7.12
N ASP A 72 2.12 -2.14 -7.22
CA ASP A 72 3.14 -1.47 -8.01
C ASP A 72 2.73 -1.43 -9.50
N ARG A 73 2.23 -2.53 -10.02
CA ARG A 73 1.73 -2.61 -11.40
C ARG A 73 0.55 -1.68 -11.62
N VAL A 74 -0.43 -1.71 -10.71
CA VAL A 74 -1.62 -0.86 -10.81
C VAL A 74 -1.23 0.62 -10.77
N ALA A 75 -0.32 0.99 -9.87
CA ALA A 75 0.15 2.37 -9.73
C ALA A 75 0.87 2.84 -10.99
N ARG A 76 1.75 2.02 -11.53
CA ARG A 76 2.49 2.38 -12.76
C ARG A 76 1.54 2.57 -13.94
N ASP A 77 0.59 1.67 -14.12
CA ASP A 77 -0.40 1.78 -15.19
C ASP A 77 -1.28 3.01 -15.00
N ALA A 78 -1.69 3.29 -13.77
CA ALA A 78 -2.51 4.46 -13.46
C ALA A 78 -1.76 5.76 -13.75
N LEU A 79 -0.49 5.85 -13.34
CA LEU A 79 0.34 7.02 -13.59
C LEU A 79 0.60 7.22 -15.08
N ALA A 80 0.87 6.15 -15.81
CA ALA A 80 1.07 6.25 -17.27
C ALA A 80 -0.17 6.80 -17.96
N ARG A 81 -1.36 6.27 -17.60
CA ARG A 81 -2.62 6.76 -18.18
C ARG A 81 -2.90 8.20 -17.77
N LEU A 82 -2.60 8.56 -16.54
CA LEU A 82 -2.79 9.91 -16.04
C LEU A 82 -1.99 10.92 -16.86
N PHE A 83 -0.70 10.65 -17.07
CA PHE A 83 0.16 11.55 -17.84
C PHE A 83 -0.22 11.62 -19.31
N GLU A 84 -0.80 10.55 -19.84
CA GLU A 84 -1.24 10.50 -21.24
C GLU A 84 -2.58 11.23 -21.45
N GLN A 85 -3.52 11.07 -20.52
CA GLN A 85 -4.91 11.49 -20.71
C GLN A 85 -5.28 12.80 -20.03
N GLU A 86 -4.66 13.12 -18.89
CA GLU A 86 -5.03 14.32 -18.13
C GLU A 86 -4.34 15.54 -18.70
N LYS A 87 -5.11 16.53 -19.11
CA LYS A 87 -4.59 17.76 -19.73
C LYS A 87 -4.53 18.93 -18.75
N ASP A 88 -5.26 18.87 -17.63
CA ASP A 88 -5.22 19.89 -16.60
C ASP A 88 -4.02 19.62 -15.68
N PRO A 89 -3.00 20.51 -15.65
CA PRO A 89 -1.83 20.29 -14.79
C PRO A 89 -2.16 20.21 -13.29
N ILE A 90 -3.18 20.93 -12.85
CA ILE A 90 -3.58 20.91 -11.43
C ILE A 90 -4.19 19.55 -11.09
N ALA A 91 -5.09 19.04 -11.92
CA ALA A 91 -5.68 17.72 -11.73
C ALA A 91 -4.60 16.64 -11.78
N LEU A 92 -3.64 16.76 -12.68
CA LEU A 92 -2.51 15.85 -12.80
C LEU A 92 -1.72 15.76 -11.50
N ILE A 93 -1.38 16.92 -10.92
CA ILE A 93 -0.62 16.98 -9.66
C ILE A 93 -1.39 16.33 -8.52
N LYS A 94 -2.67 16.65 -8.39
CA LYS A 94 -3.53 16.11 -7.32
C LYS A 94 -3.59 14.58 -7.37
N LEU A 95 -3.86 14.03 -8.54
CA LEU A 95 -4.01 12.59 -8.71
C LEU A 95 -2.68 11.86 -8.60
N LYS A 96 -1.60 12.46 -9.11
CA LYS A 96 -0.26 11.91 -8.96
C LYS A 96 0.11 11.75 -7.50
N GLU A 97 -0.13 12.78 -6.67
CA GLU A 97 0.14 12.70 -5.23
C GLU A 97 -0.69 11.60 -4.57
N LEU A 98 -1.96 11.49 -4.91
CA LEU A 98 -2.83 10.46 -4.36
C LEU A 98 -2.29 9.06 -4.64
N TYR A 99 -1.94 8.78 -5.90
CA TYR A 99 -1.39 7.49 -6.29
C TYR A 99 -0.07 7.22 -5.57
N GLU A 100 0.80 8.22 -5.45
CA GLU A 100 2.10 8.06 -4.81
C GLU A 100 1.98 7.73 -3.32
N PHE A 101 1.05 8.37 -2.60
CA PHE A 101 0.84 8.04 -1.20
C PHE A 101 0.28 6.62 -1.02
N LEU A 102 -0.61 6.19 -1.89
CA LEU A 102 -1.15 4.84 -1.83
C LEU A 102 -0.07 3.80 -2.16
N GLU A 103 0.76 4.05 -3.15
CA GLU A 103 1.89 3.17 -3.49
C GLU A 103 2.89 3.11 -2.34
N THR A 104 3.20 4.25 -1.73
CA THR A 104 4.09 4.30 -0.57
C THR A 104 3.53 3.46 0.58
N ALA A 105 2.22 3.52 0.83
CA ALA A 105 1.59 2.69 1.85
C ALA A 105 1.82 1.19 1.59
N SER A 106 1.69 0.78 0.33
CA SER A 106 1.93 -0.61 -0.07
C SER A 106 3.39 -1.01 0.13
N ASP A 107 4.34 -0.14 -0.23
CA ASP A 107 5.77 -0.38 -0.02
C ASP A 107 6.09 -0.52 1.46
N LYS A 108 5.50 0.31 2.30
CA LYS A 108 5.69 0.23 3.76
C LYS A 108 5.09 -1.04 4.35
N ALA A 109 3.99 -1.52 3.80
CA ALA A 109 3.42 -2.81 4.20
C ALA A 109 4.39 -3.96 3.87
N GLU A 110 5.07 -3.90 2.74
CA GLU A 110 6.11 -4.87 2.39
C GLU A 110 7.27 -4.81 3.38
N ASP A 111 7.66 -3.62 3.83
CA ASP A 111 8.71 -3.47 4.86
C ASP A 111 8.31 -4.21 6.14
N VAL A 112 7.05 -4.14 6.55
CA VAL A 112 6.55 -4.89 7.71
C VAL A 112 6.71 -6.39 7.47
N ALA A 113 6.35 -6.88 6.29
CA ALA A 113 6.50 -8.29 5.94
C ALA A 113 7.97 -8.73 6.03
N ASN A 114 8.89 -7.89 5.57
CA ASN A 114 10.32 -8.18 5.63
C ASN A 114 10.81 -8.29 7.08
N VAL A 115 10.31 -7.44 7.97
CA VAL A 115 10.63 -7.51 9.40
C VAL A 115 10.09 -8.82 10.00
N LEU A 116 8.84 -9.18 9.69
CA LEU A 116 8.25 -10.43 10.18
C LEU A 116 9.01 -11.65 9.70
N GLU A 117 9.41 -11.67 8.44
CA GLU A 117 10.23 -12.74 7.88
C GLU A 117 11.55 -12.86 8.62
N SER A 118 12.22 -11.73 8.86
CA SER A 118 13.48 -11.68 9.59
C SER A 118 13.35 -12.25 11.01
N VAL A 119 12.27 -11.90 11.71
CA VAL A 119 12.00 -12.39 13.07
C VAL A 119 11.83 -13.92 13.05
N VAL A 120 11.06 -14.45 12.13
CA VAL A 120 10.80 -15.89 12.01
C VAL A 120 12.09 -16.64 11.69
N LEU A 121 12.86 -16.15 10.73
CA LEU A 121 14.09 -16.82 10.29
C LEU A 121 15.16 -16.82 11.39
N LYS A 122 15.24 -15.77 12.19
CA LYS A 122 16.19 -15.69 13.30
C LYS A 122 15.82 -16.60 14.46
N SER A 123 14.54 -16.88 14.62
CA SER A 123 14.03 -17.70 15.73
C SER A 123 14.00 -19.20 15.41
N ALA A 124 14.23 -19.55 14.15
CA ALA A 124 14.17 -20.93 13.70
C ALA A 124 15.39 -21.75 14.12
#